data_64c5dc15aebf870114ad7553ad4d152e
#
_entry.id   64c5dc15aebf870114ad7553ad4d152e
#
_cell.length_a   1.000
_cell.length_b   1.000
_cell.length_c   1.000
_cell.angle_alpha   90.00
_cell.angle_beta   90.00
_cell.angle_gamma   90.00
#
_symmetry.space_group_name_H-M   'P 1'
#
loop_
_entity.id
_entity.type
_entity.pdbx_description
1 polymer ?
#
loop_
_entity_poly.entity_id
_entity_poly.type
_entity_poly.pdbx_seq_one_letter_code
_entity_poly.pdbx_strand_id
1 'polypeptide(L)'
;MQKITLKIERKDANISKKAIFSLLFHELLITLQSNLLNMKKRLYIIILLMVAFVLPSNAVLKEANLDTTLYMLRTELTNYHINLEKQNQAAKAQQLAVIQELISIVKQADQNSIMLYSQRNGYIFDMTYACHEATEQFKKFKSKAVPFRQMIKKNNVEVARFDSLINYLYGMNTMFLSEEAQVNRNVDLTLAVNIRRQLVEQQKQLQTYVQAYDRTDRKLQALNDYANRRYKDIQNSIFNNRDDNYLRILRNFSMNYKETKTSVTEKYKSVPGMMSQWDVRIIFILFGIIVFWGLISIFLNLFTIRIVITQLMKHGMFENRKESFMAKRPCLIMAMTVVTFAFILGIVRMAVTQNFVIMASQLLVEYSWLVGVILVSILLRVDNDKIKNTFRIYSPLMLVGFIVIVFRIILIPNDLVNLIFPPVLLLCTLWQWNVIGRKHNQVLRTDKTYAFISLAVFGVSTIFAWTGFTLLAVQLII
;
A
#
# COMPACT_ATOMS: atom_id res chain seq x y z
N MET A 1 -16.55 -56.81 19.16
CA MET A 1 -15.67 -57.17 18.04
C MET A 1 -15.45 -56.08 17.00
N GLN A 2 -16.39 -55.18 16.72
CA GLN A 2 -16.20 -54.09 15.72
C GLN A 2 -15.13 -53.03 16.05
N LYS A 3 -14.78 -52.81 17.31
CA LYS A 3 -13.73 -51.82 17.70
C LYS A 3 -12.30 -52.33 17.55
N ILE A 4 -12.10 -53.65 17.44
CA ILE A 4 -10.77 -54.26 17.30
C ILE A 4 -10.38 -54.31 15.83
N THR A 5 -11.33 -54.58 14.95
CA THR A 5 -11.13 -54.62 13.48
C THR A 5 -10.73 -53.25 12.93
N LEU A 6 -11.37 -52.17 13.40
CA LEU A 6 -11.04 -50.79 12.98
C LEU A 6 -9.66 -50.28 13.47
N LYS A 7 -9.12 -50.90 14.51
CA LYS A 7 -7.80 -50.54 15.06
C LYS A 7 -6.66 -51.26 14.32
N ILE A 8 -6.95 -52.42 13.74
CA ILE A 8 -5.99 -53.21 12.91
C ILE A 8 -5.89 -52.57 11.53
N GLU A 9 -7.02 -52.23 10.89
CA GLU A 9 -7.00 -51.57 9.56
C GLU A 9 -6.30 -50.19 9.60
N ARG A 10 -6.43 -49.42 10.71
CA ARG A 10 -5.67 -48.15 10.86
C ARG A 10 -4.18 -48.33 11.08
N LYS A 11 -3.76 -49.49 11.63
CA LYS A 11 -2.34 -49.80 11.85
C LYS A 11 -1.65 -50.23 10.57
N ASP A 12 -2.34 -50.99 9.74
CA ASP A 12 -1.81 -51.43 8.45
C ASP A 12 -1.77 -50.32 7.41
N ALA A 13 -2.75 -49.42 7.42
CA ALA A 13 -2.74 -48.21 6.59
C ALA A 13 -1.62 -47.21 6.96
N ASN A 14 -1.23 -47.14 8.24
CA ASN A 14 -0.14 -46.28 8.71
C ASN A 14 1.24 -46.90 8.43
N ILE A 15 1.36 -48.21 8.42
CA ILE A 15 2.60 -48.96 8.04
C ILE A 15 2.82 -48.83 6.53
N SER A 16 1.75 -48.96 5.72
CA SER A 16 1.80 -48.76 4.28
C SER A 16 2.20 -47.34 3.88
N LYS A 17 1.65 -46.31 4.56
CA LYS A 17 2.03 -44.91 4.32
C LYS A 17 3.49 -44.61 4.71
N LYS A 18 4.01 -45.17 5.79
CA LYS A 18 5.43 -45.04 6.15
C LYS A 18 6.36 -45.72 5.17
N ALA A 19 5.97 -46.90 4.64
CA ALA A 19 6.75 -47.62 3.64
C ALA A 19 6.78 -46.89 2.30
N ILE A 20 5.66 -46.32 1.86
CA ILE A 20 5.56 -45.51 0.64
C ILE A 20 6.35 -44.21 0.80
N PHE A 21 6.28 -43.57 1.96
CA PHE A 21 7.06 -42.33 2.24
C PHE A 21 8.57 -42.63 2.28
N SER A 22 8.99 -43.75 2.84
CA SER A 22 10.39 -44.20 2.85
C SER A 22 10.91 -44.50 1.45
N LEU A 23 10.10 -45.15 0.58
CA LEU A 23 10.44 -45.42 -0.81
C LEU A 23 10.54 -44.15 -1.65
N LEU A 24 9.57 -43.23 -1.50
CA LEU A 24 9.60 -41.91 -2.17
C LEU A 24 10.79 -41.07 -1.72
N PHE A 25 11.12 -41.09 -0.43
CA PHE A 25 12.28 -40.40 0.10
C PHE A 25 13.61 -40.97 -0.39
N HIS A 26 13.67 -42.30 -0.57
CA HIS A 26 14.84 -42.97 -1.12
C HIS A 26 15.02 -42.67 -2.62
N GLU A 27 13.94 -42.68 -3.42
CA GLU A 27 13.97 -42.22 -4.82
C GLU A 27 14.34 -40.77 -4.96
N LEU A 28 13.83 -39.91 -4.08
CA LEU A 28 14.17 -38.47 -4.07
C LEU A 28 15.66 -38.26 -3.72
N LEU A 29 16.21 -39.06 -2.80
CA LEU A 29 17.63 -39.01 -2.44
C LEU A 29 18.52 -39.49 -3.60
N ILE A 30 18.12 -40.56 -4.30
CA ILE A 30 18.87 -41.09 -5.47
C ILE A 30 18.82 -40.06 -6.64
N THR A 31 17.68 -39.40 -6.88
CA THR A 31 17.56 -38.37 -7.91
C THR A 31 18.30 -37.09 -7.53
N LEU A 32 18.34 -36.70 -6.25
CA LEU A 32 19.18 -35.58 -5.76
C LEU A 32 20.66 -35.93 -5.88
N GLN A 33 21.06 -37.16 -5.56
CA GLN A 33 22.46 -37.57 -5.63
C GLN A 33 22.94 -37.71 -7.09
N SER A 34 22.09 -38.16 -8.02
CA SER A 34 22.39 -38.19 -9.46
C SER A 34 22.45 -36.77 -10.07
N ASN A 35 21.60 -35.84 -9.62
CA ASN A 35 21.66 -34.45 -10.03
C ASN A 35 22.90 -33.71 -9.47
N LEU A 36 23.32 -34.04 -8.25
CA LEU A 36 24.58 -33.50 -7.67
C LEU A 36 25.82 -34.02 -8.40
N LEU A 37 25.84 -35.30 -8.81
CA LEU A 37 26.92 -35.87 -9.63
C LEU A 37 26.97 -35.23 -11.02
N ASN A 38 25.82 -34.98 -11.63
CA ASN A 38 25.73 -34.30 -12.90
C ASN A 38 26.10 -32.80 -12.77
N MET A 39 25.77 -32.15 -11.67
CA MET A 39 26.23 -30.78 -11.37
C MET A 39 27.75 -30.75 -11.18
N LYS A 40 28.35 -31.68 -10.46
CA LYS A 40 29.81 -31.76 -10.32
C LYS A 40 30.49 -32.00 -11.68
N LYS A 41 29.96 -32.90 -12.49
CA LYS A 41 30.49 -33.11 -13.87
C LYS A 41 30.32 -31.87 -14.75
N ARG A 42 29.18 -31.15 -14.67
CA ARG A 42 28.97 -29.87 -15.38
C ARG A 42 29.89 -28.78 -14.85
N LEU A 43 30.10 -28.73 -13.53
CA LEU A 43 31.04 -27.81 -12.92
C LEU A 43 32.48 -28.08 -13.35
N TYR A 44 32.89 -29.36 -13.42
CA TYR A 44 34.22 -29.75 -13.95
C TYR A 44 34.35 -29.39 -15.42
N ILE A 45 33.33 -29.57 -16.24
CA ILE A 45 33.34 -29.19 -17.66
C ILE A 45 33.41 -27.67 -17.79
N ILE A 46 32.69 -26.91 -16.95
CA ILE A 46 32.74 -25.45 -16.93
C ILE A 46 34.11 -24.94 -16.45
N ILE A 47 34.68 -25.59 -15.43
CA ILE A 47 36.06 -25.26 -14.96
C ILE A 47 37.08 -25.65 -16.01
N LEU A 48 36.94 -26.77 -16.67
CA LEU A 48 37.83 -27.21 -17.76
C LEU A 48 37.73 -26.24 -18.97
N LEU A 49 36.51 -25.80 -19.31
CA LEU A 49 36.27 -24.77 -20.32
C LEU A 49 36.82 -23.41 -19.88
N MET A 50 36.68 -23.00 -18.62
CA MET A 50 37.30 -21.79 -18.10
C MET A 50 38.83 -21.88 -18.11
N VAL A 51 39.45 -23.01 -17.75
CA VAL A 51 40.88 -23.22 -17.80
C VAL A 51 41.37 -23.26 -19.25
N ALA A 52 40.62 -23.83 -20.18
CA ALA A 52 40.91 -23.76 -21.62
C ALA A 52 40.85 -22.33 -22.20
N PHE A 53 39.98 -21.47 -21.61
CA PHE A 53 39.91 -20.05 -21.98
C PHE A 53 40.98 -19.18 -21.30
N VAL A 54 41.63 -19.65 -20.24
CA VAL A 54 42.66 -18.92 -19.48
C VAL A 54 44.09 -19.27 -19.97
N LEU A 55 44.24 -20.33 -20.81
CA LEU A 55 45.51 -20.53 -21.48
C LEU A 55 45.76 -19.34 -22.41
N PRO A 56 46.80 -18.54 -22.16
CA PRO A 56 47.19 -17.52 -23.12
C PRO A 56 47.52 -18.26 -24.41
N SER A 57 46.64 -18.24 -25.38
CA SER A 57 46.98 -18.59 -26.75
C SER A 57 47.96 -17.52 -27.23
N ASN A 58 49.27 -17.76 -27.03
CA ASN A 58 50.30 -17.13 -27.81
C ASN A 58 50.17 -17.66 -29.26
N ALA A 59 48.98 -17.50 -29.84
CA ALA A 59 48.79 -17.62 -31.27
C ALA A 59 49.50 -16.40 -31.86
N VAL A 60 50.72 -16.60 -32.33
CA VAL A 60 51.34 -15.73 -33.32
C VAL A 60 50.38 -15.69 -34.49
N LEU A 61 49.50 -14.67 -34.51
CA LEU A 61 48.58 -14.41 -35.59
C LEU A 61 49.42 -14.17 -36.85
N LYS A 62 49.39 -15.10 -37.80
CA LYS A 62 49.98 -14.86 -39.12
C LYS A 62 49.38 -13.60 -39.72
N GLU A 63 50.18 -12.72 -40.31
CA GLU A 63 49.83 -11.39 -40.85
C GLU A 63 48.50 -11.36 -41.62
N ALA A 64 48.19 -12.40 -42.43
CA ALA A 64 46.96 -12.51 -43.20
C ALA A 64 45.65 -12.60 -42.38
N ASN A 65 45.71 -13.00 -41.09
CA ASN A 65 44.53 -13.05 -40.19
C ASN A 65 44.31 -11.76 -39.41
N LEU A 66 45.33 -10.88 -39.34
CA LEU A 66 45.24 -9.67 -38.51
C LEU A 66 44.38 -8.60 -39.18
N ASP A 67 44.49 -8.44 -40.50
CA ASP A 67 43.65 -7.50 -41.26
C ASP A 67 42.15 -7.86 -41.16
N THR A 68 41.86 -9.14 -41.32
CA THR A 68 40.47 -9.64 -41.19
C THR A 68 39.93 -9.45 -39.75
N THR A 69 40.80 -9.66 -38.75
CA THR A 69 40.41 -9.49 -37.34
C THR A 69 40.16 -8.03 -37.00
N LEU A 70 40.97 -7.10 -37.47
CA LEU A 70 40.73 -5.66 -37.27
C LEU A 70 39.50 -5.17 -38.01
N TYR A 71 39.24 -5.67 -39.21
CA TYR A 71 38.02 -5.34 -39.95
C TYR A 71 36.75 -5.84 -39.24
N MET A 72 36.78 -7.08 -38.68
CA MET A 72 35.66 -7.61 -37.87
C MET A 72 35.49 -6.79 -36.60
N LEU A 73 36.58 -6.43 -35.90
CA LEU A 73 36.55 -5.60 -34.71
C LEU A 73 35.92 -4.23 -35.01
N ARG A 74 36.27 -3.62 -36.12
CA ARG A 74 35.66 -2.35 -36.57
C ARG A 74 34.13 -2.47 -36.72
N THR A 75 33.68 -3.54 -37.34
CA THR A 75 32.23 -3.80 -37.51
C THR A 75 31.55 -3.98 -36.17
N GLU A 76 32.15 -4.75 -35.25
CA GLU A 76 31.63 -4.95 -33.89
C GLU A 76 31.57 -3.64 -33.09
N LEU A 77 32.66 -2.85 -33.10
CA LEU A 77 32.73 -1.56 -32.41
C LEU A 77 31.73 -0.55 -32.96
N THR A 78 31.50 -0.53 -34.28
CA THR A 78 30.50 0.32 -34.90
C THR A 78 29.10 -0.08 -34.47
N ASN A 79 28.79 -1.38 -34.51
CA ASN A 79 27.51 -1.89 -34.05
C ASN A 79 27.28 -1.64 -32.54
N TYR A 80 28.33 -1.79 -31.74
CA TYR A 80 28.26 -1.48 -30.30
C TYR A 80 28.00 0.01 -30.08
N HIS A 81 28.66 0.89 -30.79
CA HIS A 81 28.44 2.34 -30.71
C HIS A 81 26.98 2.72 -31.03
N ILE A 82 26.42 2.18 -32.14
CA ILE A 82 25.03 2.41 -32.53
C ILE A 82 24.06 1.91 -31.44
N ASN A 83 24.33 0.72 -30.90
CA ASN A 83 23.51 0.15 -29.83
C ASN A 83 23.61 0.96 -28.54
N LEU A 84 24.80 1.45 -28.17
CA LEU A 84 25.00 2.31 -27.01
C LEU A 84 24.24 3.63 -27.17
N GLU A 85 24.22 4.20 -28.38
CA GLU A 85 23.50 5.44 -28.64
C GLU A 85 21.97 5.27 -28.49
N LYS A 86 21.42 4.14 -28.99
CA LYS A 86 20.01 3.77 -28.78
C LYS A 86 19.71 3.55 -27.29
N GLN A 87 20.59 2.87 -26.54
CA GLN A 87 20.44 2.68 -25.10
C GLN A 87 20.50 4.01 -24.35
N ASN A 88 21.35 4.94 -24.75
CA ASN A 88 21.44 6.28 -24.17
C ASN A 88 20.14 7.08 -24.38
N GLN A 89 19.53 7.00 -25.53
CA GLN A 89 18.25 7.66 -25.81
C GLN A 89 17.12 7.09 -24.96
N ALA A 90 17.03 5.75 -24.85
CA ALA A 90 16.07 5.09 -23.98
C ALA A 90 16.30 5.42 -22.49
N ALA A 91 17.56 5.46 -22.06
CA ALA A 91 17.93 5.83 -20.71
C ALA A 91 17.56 7.27 -20.34
N LYS A 92 17.64 8.23 -21.28
CA LYS A 92 17.23 9.63 -21.05
C LYS A 92 15.74 9.74 -20.72
N ALA A 93 14.87 9.02 -21.42
CA ALA A 93 13.44 9.00 -21.13
C ALA A 93 13.17 8.43 -19.73
N GLN A 94 13.85 7.34 -19.36
CA GLN A 94 13.74 6.74 -18.03
C GLN A 94 14.29 7.65 -16.93
N GLN A 95 15.39 8.36 -17.19
CA GLN A 95 15.98 9.34 -16.28
C GLN A 95 14.99 10.48 -15.96
N LEU A 96 14.29 10.99 -16.98
CA LEU A 96 13.29 12.04 -16.80
C LEU A 96 12.14 11.56 -15.92
N ALA A 97 11.64 10.35 -16.16
CA ALA A 97 10.58 9.76 -15.34
C ALA A 97 11.01 9.60 -13.87
N VAL A 98 12.25 9.13 -13.63
CA VAL A 98 12.81 8.98 -12.26
C VAL A 98 12.92 10.33 -11.56
N ILE A 99 13.39 11.38 -12.25
CA ILE A 99 13.45 12.73 -11.65
C ILE A 99 12.07 13.25 -11.30
N GLN A 100 11.11 13.15 -12.20
CA GLN A 100 9.75 13.60 -11.94
C GLN A 100 9.14 12.87 -10.74
N GLU A 101 9.38 11.58 -10.64
CA GLU A 101 8.94 10.78 -9.50
C GLU A 101 9.62 11.23 -8.19
N LEU A 102 10.95 11.43 -8.18
CA LEU A 102 11.67 11.91 -7.00
C LEU A 102 11.21 13.30 -6.57
N ILE A 103 11.01 14.22 -7.51
CA ILE A 103 10.48 15.57 -7.22
C ILE A 103 9.09 15.46 -6.57
N SER A 104 8.21 14.62 -7.10
CA SER A 104 6.88 14.40 -6.54
C SER A 104 6.96 13.87 -5.10
N ILE A 105 7.81 12.85 -4.86
CA ILE A 105 8.01 12.26 -3.53
C ILE A 105 8.57 13.29 -2.54
N VAL A 106 9.60 14.05 -2.94
CA VAL A 106 10.19 15.09 -2.09
C VAL A 106 9.17 16.18 -1.76
N LYS A 107 8.40 16.63 -2.75
CA LYS A 107 7.34 17.63 -2.53
C LYS A 107 6.29 17.13 -1.53
N GLN A 108 5.84 15.89 -1.65
CA GLN A 108 4.91 15.28 -0.69
C GLN A 108 5.53 15.17 0.71
N ALA A 109 6.81 14.74 0.80
CA ALA A 109 7.52 14.66 2.06
C ALA A 109 7.70 16.03 2.73
N ASP A 110 7.97 17.09 1.96
CA ASP A 110 8.09 18.45 2.48
C ASP A 110 6.75 18.97 3.01
N GLN A 111 5.67 18.73 2.29
CA GLN A 111 4.32 19.08 2.75
C GLN A 111 3.96 18.37 4.05
N ASN A 112 4.28 17.08 4.14
CA ASN A 112 4.03 16.30 5.34
C ASN A 112 4.93 16.71 6.51
N SER A 113 6.16 17.12 6.25
CA SER A 113 7.09 17.59 7.28
C SER A 113 6.59 18.86 7.97
N ILE A 114 5.95 19.77 7.23
CA ILE A 114 5.36 20.99 7.81
C ILE A 114 4.30 20.63 8.86
N MET A 115 3.47 19.62 8.60
CA MET A 115 2.48 19.14 9.56
C MET A 115 3.14 18.47 10.78
N LEU A 116 4.13 17.59 10.54
CA LEU A 116 4.84 16.86 11.59
C LEU A 116 5.61 17.76 12.54
N TYR A 117 6.24 18.82 12.03
CA TYR A 117 6.99 19.80 12.84
C TYR A 117 6.09 20.88 13.44
N SER A 118 4.82 20.93 13.06
CA SER A 118 3.83 21.80 13.69
C SER A 118 3.68 21.40 15.17
N GLN A 119 3.97 22.34 16.08
CA GLN A 119 3.91 22.08 17.54
C GLN A 119 2.51 22.34 18.13
N ARG A 120 1.48 22.51 17.32
CA ARG A 120 0.11 22.76 17.82
C ARG A 120 -0.50 21.49 18.38
N ASN A 121 -0.63 21.44 19.69
CA ASN A 121 -1.20 20.29 20.40
C ASN A 121 -2.71 20.07 20.14
N GLY A 122 -3.41 21.07 19.64
CA GLY A 122 -4.86 21.03 19.34
C GLY A 122 -5.26 20.25 18.07
N TYR A 123 -4.32 19.61 17.35
CA TYR A 123 -4.59 18.95 16.08
C TYR A 123 -4.05 17.50 16.05
N ILE A 124 -4.51 16.68 16.98
CA ILE A 124 -4.02 15.29 17.13
C ILE A 124 -4.33 14.44 15.91
N PHE A 125 -5.49 14.62 15.28
CA PHE A 125 -5.84 13.88 14.06
C PHE A 125 -4.92 14.22 12.89
N ASP A 126 -4.55 15.49 12.72
CA ASP A 126 -3.59 15.93 11.70
C ASP A 126 -2.21 15.31 11.92
N MET A 127 -1.75 15.34 13.16
CA MET A 127 -0.45 14.76 13.53
C MET A 127 -0.42 13.26 13.36
N THR A 128 -1.48 12.57 13.79
CA THR A 128 -1.59 11.11 13.61
C THR A 128 -1.58 10.74 12.13
N TYR A 129 -2.31 11.50 11.31
CA TYR A 129 -2.27 11.33 9.85
C TYR A 129 -0.88 11.57 9.29
N ALA A 130 -0.23 12.68 9.64
CA ALA A 130 1.11 13.02 9.15
C ALA A 130 2.17 11.97 9.55
N CYS A 131 2.07 11.39 10.75
CA CYS A 131 2.91 10.28 11.18
C CYS A 131 2.69 9.02 10.33
N HIS A 132 1.44 8.65 10.10
CA HIS A 132 1.09 7.51 9.25
C HIS A 132 1.58 7.71 7.82
N GLU A 133 1.35 8.88 7.26
CA GLU A 133 1.77 9.25 5.91
C GLU A 133 3.29 9.16 5.73
N ALA A 134 4.08 9.68 6.67
CA ALA A 134 5.53 9.58 6.64
C ALA A 134 6.01 8.12 6.62
N THR A 135 5.37 7.27 7.43
CA THR A 135 5.70 5.85 7.50
C THR A 135 5.34 5.13 6.20
N GLU A 136 4.18 5.39 5.63
CA GLU A 136 3.75 4.77 4.38
C GLU A 136 4.58 5.25 3.17
N GLN A 137 4.94 6.53 3.12
CA GLN A 137 5.83 7.06 2.09
C GLN A 137 7.20 6.40 2.16
N PHE A 138 7.77 6.26 3.36
CA PHE A 138 9.05 5.58 3.54
C PHE A 138 8.98 4.11 3.12
N LYS A 139 7.95 3.37 3.55
CA LYS A 139 7.75 1.96 3.16
C LYS A 139 7.62 1.80 1.65
N LYS A 140 6.77 2.61 1.00
CA LYS A 140 6.58 2.60 -0.46
C LYS A 140 7.88 2.92 -1.21
N PHE A 141 8.65 3.88 -0.71
CA PHE A 141 9.93 4.23 -1.30
C PHE A 141 10.95 3.11 -1.13
N LYS A 142 11.03 2.53 0.06
CA LYS A 142 11.98 1.45 0.38
C LYS A 142 11.70 0.14 -0.37
N SER A 143 10.44 -0.11 -0.72
CA SER A 143 10.07 -1.29 -1.53
C SER A 143 10.50 -1.19 -3.00
N LYS A 144 10.88 0.01 -3.47
CA LYS A 144 11.34 0.22 -4.84
C LYS A 144 12.80 -0.13 -5.00
N ALA A 145 13.13 -0.77 -6.12
CA ALA A 145 14.54 -1.00 -6.49
C ALA A 145 15.22 0.33 -6.82
N VAL A 146 16.45 0.51 -6.38
CA VAL A 146 17.24 1.71 -6.72
C VAL A 146 17.49 1.71 -8.23
N PRO A 147 17.03 2.75 -8.95
CA PRO A 147 17.17 2.80 -10.39
C PRO A 147 18.65 2.85 -10.78
N PHE A 148 18.97 2.33 -11.97
CA PHE A 148 20.30 2.40 -12.60
C PHE A 148 21.46 1.68 -11.91
N ARG A 149 21.33 1.10 -10.71
CA ARG A 149 22.44 0.38 -10.04
C ARG A 149 23.01 -0.76 -10.89
N GLN A 150 22.12 -1.53 -11.52
CA GLN A 150 22.55 -2.63 -12.40
C GLN A 150 23.26 -2.10 -13.65
N MET A 151 22.77 -0.99 -14.21
CA MET A 151 23.36 -0.35 -15.40
C MET A 151 24.73 0.21 -15.09
N ILE A 152 24.92 0.86 -13.95
CA ILE A 152 26.22 1.34 -13.49
C ILE A 152 27.21 0.17 -13.31
N LYS A 153 26.74 -0.94 -12.70
CA LYS A 153 27.57 -2.13 -12.51
C LYS A 153 27.98 -2.74 -13.84
N LYS A 154 27.08 -2.80 -14.81
CA LYS A 154 27.38 -3.27 -16.17
C LYS A 154 28.36 -2.33 -16.89
N ASN A 155 28.14 -1.02 -16.82
CA ASN A 155 29.02 -0.04 -17.43
C ASN A 155 30.46 -0.10 -16.84
N ASN A 156 30.62 -0.36 -15.55
CA ASN A 156 31.94 -0.54 -14.94
C ASN A 156 32.70 -1.70 -15.58
N VAL A 157 32.04 -2.82 -15.85
CA VAL A 157 32.63 -3.99 -16.51
C VAL A 157 33.02 -3.65 -17.95
N GLU A 158 32.13 -2.98 -18.67
CA GLU A 158 32.39 -2.57 -20.06
C GLU A 158 33.52 -1.54 -20.15
N VAL A 159 33.60 -0.55 -19.26
CA VAL A 159 34.72 0.41 -19.22
C VAL A 159 36.04 -0.32 -19.03
N ALA A 160 36.12 -1.27 -18.09
CA ALA A 160 37.35 -2.05 -17.89
C ALA A 160 37.72 -2.89 -19.13
N ARG A 161 36.70 -3.43 -19.85
CA ARG A 161 36.90 -4.14 -21.10
C ARG A 161 37.48 -3.23 -22.19
N PHE A 162 36.95 -2.02 -22.34
CA PHE A 162 37.43 -1.04 -23.30
C PHE A 162 38.82 -0.50 -22.90
N ASP A 163 39.12 -0.34 -21.62
CA ASP A 163 40.47 0.01 -21.16
C ASP A 163 41.50 -1.03 -21.60
N SER A 164 41.19 -2.31 -21.43
CA SER A 164 42.05 -3.41 -21.89
C SER A 164 42.18 -3.44 -23.41
N LEU A 165 41.10 -3.21 -24.15
CA LEU A 165 41.14 -3.16 -25.62
C LEU A 165 41.98 -1.98 -26.13
N ILE A 166 41.82 -0.80 -25.55
CA ILE A 166 42.59 0.42 -25.91
C ILE A 166 44.06 0.18 -25.66
N ASN A 167 44.44 -0.39 -24.50
CA ASN A 167 45.83 -0.71 -24.17
C ASN A 167 46.41 -1.73 -25.15
N TYR A 168 45.63 -2.73 -25.55
CA TYR A 168 46.04 -3.73 -26.55
C TYR A 168 46.27 -3.11 -27.91
N LEU A 169 45.31 -2.33 -28.42
CA LEU A 169 45.42 -1.65 -29.72
C LEU A 169 46.56 -0.62 -29.73
N TYR A 170 46.78 0.08 -28.63
CA TYR A 170 47.88 1.06 -28.50
C TYR A 170 49.26 0.40 -28.48
N GLY A 171 49.38 -0.72 -27.79
CA GLY A 171 50.64 -1.48 -27.68
C GLY A 171 51.00 -2.31 -28.92
N MET A 172 50.10 -2.37 -29.93
CA MET A 172 50.31 -3.15 -31.15
C MET A 172 51.41 -2.53 -32.00
N ASN A 173 52.42 -3.34 -32.38
CA ASN A 173 53.54 -2.86 -33.19
C ASN A 173 53.10 -2.61 -34.64
N THR A 174 53.15 -1.35 -35.07
CA THR A 174 52.70 -0.90 -36.38
C THR A 174 53.64 -1.24 -37.52
N MET A 175 54.94 -1.59 -37.26
CA MET A 175 55.94 -1.89 -38.30
C MET A 175 55.62 -3.16 -39.10
N PHE A 176 54.82 -4.07 -38.52
CA PHE A 176 54.48 -5.34 -39.17
C PHE A 176 53.05 -5.38 -39.72
N LEU A 177 52.35 -4.23 -39.73
CA LEU A 177 50.96 -4.11 -40.22
C LEU A 177 50.96 -3.60 -41.67
N SER A 178 50.06 -4.15 -42.48
CA SER A 178 49.73 -3.58 -43.78
C SER A 178 49.17 -2.14 -43.62
N GLU A 179 49.23 -1.31 -44.66
CA GLU A 179 48.66 0.03 -44.64
C GLU A 179 47.17 0.00 -44.26
N GLU A 180 46.43 -0.97 -44.79
CA GLU A 180 45.00 -1.14 -44.50
C GLU A 180 44.77 -1.54 -43.01
N ALA A 181 45.58 -2.44 -42.46
CA ALA A 181 45.52 -2.82 -41.07
C ALA A 181 45.88 -1.65 -40.13
N GLN A 182 46.84 -0.79 -40.49
CA GLN A 182 47.16 0.42 -39.73
C GLN A 182 45.98 1.39 -39.66
N VAL A 183 45.29 1.60 -40.79
CA VAL A 183 44.09 2.45 -40.88
C VAL A 183 42.99 1.86 -40.00
N ASN A 184 42.68 0.55 -40.14
CA ASN A 184 41.66 -0.11 -39.35
C ASN A 184 42.00 -0.05 -37.84
N ARG A 185 43.21 -0.33 -37.42
CA ARG A 185 43.64 -0.20 -36.02
C ARG A 185 43.46 1.21 -35.48
N ASN A 186 43.78 2.26 -36.27
CA ASN A 186 43.65 3.65 -35.81
C ASN A 186 42.14 4.04 -35.69
N VAL A 187 41.28 3.56 -36.60
CA VAL A 187 39.82 3.74 -36.52
C VAL A 187 39.25 3.00 -35.31
N ASP A 188 39.67 1.74 -35.09
CA ASP A 188 39.24 0.94 -33.95
C ASP A 188 39.62 1.57 -32.61
N LEU A 189 40.88 2.08 -32.53
CA LEU A 189 41.37 2.81 -31.36
C LEU A 189 40.50 4.05 -31.08
N THR A 190 40.18 4.83 -32.13
CA THR A 190 39.37 6.03 -32.00
C THR A 190 37.96 5.69 -31.57
N LEU A 191 37.32 4.65 -32.14
CA LEU A 191 36.03 4.16 -31.76
C LEU A 191 35.99 3.65 -30.31
N ALA A 192 36.99 2.84 -29.92
CA ALA A 192 37.11 2.31 -28.57
C ALA A 192 37.22 3.44 -27.51
N VAL A 193 38.05 4.44 -27.77
CA VAL A 193 38.20 5.62 -26.91
C VAL A 193 36.91 6.42 -26.82
N ASN A 194 36.19 6.62 -27.93
CA ASN A 194 34.93 7.33 -27.93
C ASN A 194 33.83 6.56 -27.17
N ILE A 195 33.73 5.25 -27.37
CA ILE A 195 32.78 4.40 -26.64
C ILE A 195 33.09 4.45 -25.13
N ARG A 196 34.32 4.27 -24.74
CA ARG A 196 34.76 4.37 -23.35
C ARG A 196 34.36 5.71 -22.74
N ARG A 197 34.65 6.82 -23.44
CA ARG A 197 34.27 8.17 -22.96
C ARG A 197 32.80 8.30 -22.77
N GLN A 198 32.00 7.83 -23.72
CA GLN A 198 30.53 7.84 -23.59
C GLN A 198 30.02 6.99 -22.41
N LEU A 199 30.60 5.81 -22.17
CA LEU A 199 30.27 4.95 -21.05
C LEU A 199 30.60 5.62 -19.70
N VAL A 200 31.76 6.26 -19.58
CA VAL A 200 32.18 6.99 -18.37
C VAL A 200 31.25 8.20 -18.13
N GLU A 201 30.90 8.93 -19.16
CA GLU A 201 29.99 10.07 -19.04
C GLU A 201 28.56 9.62 -18.65
N GLN A 202 28.05 8.57 -19.27
CA GLN A 202 26.78 7.95 -18.90
C GLN A 202 26.82 7.48 -17.42
N GLN A 203 27.91 6.82 -17.01
CA GLN A 203 28.07 6.38 -15.63
C GLN A 203 28.02 7.54 -14.65
N LYS A 204 28.71 8.64 -14.94
CA LYS A 204 28.72 9.85 -14.11
C LYS A 204 27.30 10.44 -13.98
N GLN A 205 26.55 10.49 -15.07
CA GLN A 205 25.16 10.92 -15.05
C GLN A 205 24.30 10.00 -14.19
N LEU A 206 24.40 8.68 -14.41
CA LEU A 206 23.61 7.69 -13.64
C LEU A 206 23.95 7.72 -12.13
N GLN A 207 25.20 7.96 -11.78
CA GLN A 207 25.61 8.13 -10.37
C GLN A 207 24.93 9.33 -9.71
N THR A 208 24.72 10.43 -10.45
CA THR A 208 24.01 11.61 -9.94
C THR A 208 22.56 11.27 -9.57
N TYR A 209 21.89 10.44 -10.38
CA TYR A 209 20.53 9.97 -10.07
C TYR A 209 20.49 9.03 -8.85
N VAL A 210 21.45 8.12 -8.74
CA VAL A 210 21.56 7.25 -7.55
C VAL A 210 21.81 8.08 -6.29
N GLN A 211 22.68 9.10 -6.35
CA GLN A 211 22.91 10.01 -5.23
C GLN A 211 21.65 10.79 -4.85
N ALA A 212 20.87 11.26 -5.83
CA ALA A 212 19.60 11.92 -5.57
C ALA A 212 18.60 10.96 -4.89
N TYR A 213 18.56 9.71 -5.34
CA TYR A 213 17.76 8.66 -4.72
C TYR A 213 18.18 8.39 -3.26
N ASP A 214 19.48 8.24 -3.01
CA ASP A 214 20.02 8.02 -1.66
C ASP A 214 19.81 9.22 -0.72
N ARG A 215 19.81 10.45 -1.25
CA ARG A 215 19.47 11.66 -0.48
C ARG A 215 18.00 11.65 -0.10
N THR A 216 17.11 11.25 -1.04
CA THR A 216 15.67 11.14 -0.79
C THR A 216 15.39 10.03 0.23
N ASP A 217 16.06 8.87 0.13
CA ASP A 217 15.93 7.77 1.11
C ASP A 217 16.29 8.24 2.52
N ARG A 218 17.42 8.92 2.68
CA ARG A 218 17.84 9.48 3.99
C ARG A 218 16.87 10.50 4.54
N LYS A 219 16.31 11.37 3.69
CA LYS A 219 15.30 12.36 4.09
C LYS A 219 14.01 11.69 4.57
N LEU A 220 13.52 10.70 3.82
CA LEU A 220 12.31 9.95 4.19
C LEU A 220 12.53 9.11 5.45
N GLN A 221 13.71 8.52 5.63
CA GLN A 221 14.08 7.79 6.83
C GLN A 221 14.07 8.71 8.07
N ALA A 222 14.72 9.87 7.98
CA ALA A 222 14.74 10.84 9.08
C ALA A 222 13.32 11.31 9.45
N LEU A 223 12.47 11.54 8.44
CA LEU A 223 11.09 11.93 8.63
C LEU A 223 10.27 10.81 9.28
N ASN A 224 10.46 9.55 8.85
CA ASN A 224 9.82 8.38 9.45
C ASN A 224 10.24 8.15 10.90
N ASP A 225 11.53 8.31 11.21
CA ASP A 225 12.05 8.14 12.57
C ASP A 225 11.51 9.23 13.52
N TYR A 226 11.38 10.45 13.02
CA TYR A 226 10.73 11.53 13.75
C TYR A 226 9.23 11.24 13.94
N ALA A 227 8.54 10.82 12.89
CA ALA A 227 7.12 10.47 12.93
C ALA A 227 6.82 9.35 13.93
N ASN A 228 7.65 8.31 13.98
CA ASN A 228 7.49 7.22 14.93
C ASN A 228 7.66 7.67 16.41
N ARG A 229 8.62 8.57 16.65
CA ARG A 229 8.78 9.16 18.00
C ARG A 229 7.57 10.03 18.36
N ARG A 230 7.16 10.90 17.44
CA ARG A 230 6.02 11.79 17.64
C ARG A 230 4.71 11.03 17.83
N TYR A 231 4.52 9.94 17.12
CA TYR A 231 3.36 9.06 17.29
C TYR A 231 3.28 8.46 18.70
N LYS A 232 4.40 8.02 19.25
CA LYS A 232 4.48 7.53 20.65
C LYS A 232 4.15 8.64 21.64
N ASP A 233 4.65 9.85 21.41
CA ASP A 233 4.34 11.00 22.28
C ASP A 233 2.84 11.34 22.22
N ILE A 234 2.22 11.28 21.03
CA ILE A 234 0.78 11.46 20.89
C ILE A 234 0.00 10.38 21.63
N GLN A 235 0.39 9.11 21.50
CA GLN A 235 -0.25 8.02 22.22
C GLN A 235 -0.15 8.24 23.74
N ASN A 236 1.02 8.57 24.24
CA ASN A 236 1.22 8.87 25.65
C ASN A 236 0.38 10.08 26.10
N SER A 237 0.26 11.11 25.27
CA SER A 237 -0.54 12.29 25.57
C SER A 237 -2.04 12.00 25.67
N ILE A 238 -2.56 11.09 24.82
CA ILE A 238 -3.97 10.68 24.85
C ILE A 238 -4.32 10.02 26.22
N PHE A 239 -3.39 9.28 26.80
CA PHE A 239 -3.60 8.63 28.11
C PHE A 239 -3.31 9.54 29.30
N ASN A 240 -2.33 10.45 29.19
CA ASN A 240 -1.84 11.25 30.30
C ASN A 240 -2.44 12.66 30.36
N ASN A 241 -2.79 13.24 29.22
CA ASN A 241 -3.32 14.59 29.17
C ASN A 241 -4.84 14.55 29.33
N ARG A 242 -5.29 15.15 30.42
CA ARG A 242 -6.69 15.34 30.71
C ARG A 242 -7.09 16.74 30.26
N ASP A 243 -8.09 16.82 29.40
CA ASP A 243 -8.77 18.06 29.05
C ASP A 243 -9.71 18.49 30.19
N ASP A 244 -10.31 19.64 30.06
CA ASP A 244 -11.32 20.09 31.02
C ASP A 244 -12.51 19.13 31.06
N ASN A 245 -13.05 18.90 32.27
CA ASN A 245 -14.28 18.10 32.43
C ASN A 245 -15.40 18.73 31.61
N TYR A 246 -16.23 17.90 30.98
CA TYR A 246 -17.31 18.38 30.11
C TYR A 246 -18.29 19.33 30.85
N LEU A 247 -18.51 19.14 32.15
CA LEU A 247 -19.31 20.07 32.98
C LEU A 247 -18.70 21.46 33.05
N ARG A 248 -17.36 21.60 33.06
CA ARG A 248 -16.67 22.89 32.99
C ARG A 248 -16.79 23.51 31.60
N ILE A 249 -16.70 22.70 30.54
CA ILE A 249 -16.92 23.12 29.17
C ILE A 249 -18.34 23.69 29.00
N LEU A 250 -19.34 23.01 29.55
CA LEU A 250 -20.73 23.49 29.52
C LEU A 250 -20.93 24.79 30.33
N ARG A 251 -20.28 24.88 31.49
CA ARG A 251 -20.35 26.11 32.32
C ARG A 251 -19.80 27.34 31.60
N ASN A 252 -18.74 27.11 30.81
CA ASN A 252 -18.09 28.18 30.03
C ASN A 252 -18.42 28.08 28.54
N PHE A 253 -19.61 27.58 28.20
CA PHE A 253 -19.99 27.24 26.81
C PHE A 253 -19.79 28.39 25.82
N SER A 254 -20.14 29.62 26.17
CA SER A 254 -19.99 30.78 25.29
C SER A 254 -18.52 31.06 24.92
N MET A 255 -17.62 30.88 25.87
CA MET A 255 -16.18 31.08 25.67
C MET A 255 -15.61 29.94 24.83
N ASN A 256 -15.87 28.69 25.22
CA ASN A 256 -15.41 27.51 24.49
C ASN A 256 -15.96 27.44 23.06
N TYR A 257 -17.20 27.83 22.83
CA TYR A 257 -17.77 27.92 21.49
C TYR A 257 -17.04 28.97 20.63
N LYS A 258 -16.70 30.13 21.21
CA LYS A 258 -15.98 31.20 20.51
C LYS A 258 -14.56 30.75 20.15
N GLU A 259 -13.85 30.09 21.07
CA GLU A 259 -12.53 29.52 20.84
C GLU A 259 -12.57 28.43 19.77
N THR A 260 -13.51 27.48 19.87
CA THR A 260 -13.72 26.42 18.87
C THR A 260 -14.02 27.00 17.49
N LYS A 261 -14.89 28.02 17.42
CA LYS A 261 -15.19 28.71 16.17
C LYS A 261 -13.95 29.34 15.56
N THR A 262 -13.11 29.99 16.39
CA THR A 262 -11.85 30.57 15.93
C THR A 262 -10.88 29.51 15.43
N SER A 263 -10.66 28.42 16.19
CA SER A 263 -9.82 27.30 15.79
C SER A 263 -10.25 26.66 14.47
N VAL A 264 -11.56 26.46 14.29
CA VAL A 264 -12.13 25.91 13.05
C VAL A 264 -11.95 26.90 11.88
N THR A 265 -12.23 28.20 12.13
CA THR A 265 -12.11 29.21 11.08
C THR A 265 -10.66 29.41 10.65
N GLU A 266 -9.72 29.46 11.57
CA GLU A 266 -8.29 29.57 11.27
C GLU A 266 -7.77 28.34 10.51
N LYS A 267 -8.20 27.13 10.90
CA LYS A 267 -7.77 25.88 10.29
C LYS A 267 -8.18 25.79 8.81
N TYR A 268 -9.44 26.11 8.52
CA TYR A 268 -10.00 25.96 7.19
C TYR A 268 -9.96 27.25 6.35
N LYS A 269 -9.29 28.29 6.85
CA LYS A 269 -9.10 29.53 6.09
C LYS A 269 -8.13 29.28 4.93
N SER A 270 -8.59 29.46 3.70
CA SER A 270 -7.71 29.35 2.53
C SER A 270 -6.68 30.49 2.54
N VAL A 271 -5.41 30.12 2.55
CA VAL A 271 -4.32 31.09 2.40
C VAL A 271 -4.04 31.25 0.90
N PRO A 272 -4.17 32.47 0.32
CA PRO A 272 -3.87 32.68 -1.08
C PRO A 272 -2.40 32.35 -1.37
N GLY A 273 -2.15 31.49 -2.36
CA GLY A 273 -0.80 31.10 -2.79
C GLY A 273 -0.21 29.85 -2.17
N MET A 274 -0.75 29.31 -1.10
CA MET A 274 -0.43 27.98 -0.58
C MET A 274 -1.58 27.04 -0.93
N MET A 275 -1.38 26.10 -1.85
CA MET A 275 -2.25 24.92 -1.97
C MET A 275 -2.03 24.09 -0.71
N SER A 276 -2.67 24.49 0.37
CA SER A 276 -2.82 23.65 1.56
C SER A 276 -3.54 22.38 1.12
N GLN A 277 -3.01 21.21 1.47
CA GLN A 277 -3.67 19.92 1.21
C GLN A 277 -5.07 19.84 1.85
N TRP A 278 -5.41 20.84 2.67
CA TRP A 278 -6.59 20.98 3.52
C TRP A 278 -7.50 22.15 3.12
N ASP A 279 -7.42 22.60 1.86
CA ASP A 279 -8.35 23.60 1.36
C ASP A 279 -9.77 23.03 1.49
N VAL A 280 -10.66 23.84 2.07
CA VAL A 280 -12.10 23.55 2.19
C VAL A 280 -12.69 23.04 0.87
N ARG A 281 -12.16 23.51 -0.27
CA ARG A 281 -12.53 23.04 -1.61
C ARG A 281 -12.28 21.54 -1.80
N ILE A 282 -11.15 21.02 -1.31
CA ILE A 282 -10.81 19.57 -1.43
C ILE A 282 -11.79 18.74 -0.62
N ILE A 283 -12.18 19.21 0.58
CA ILE A 283 -13.18 18.55 1.43
C ILE A 283 -14.53 18.52 0.73
N PHE A 284 -14.96 19.63 0.13
CA PHE A 284 -16.22 19.68 -0.61
C PHE A 284 -16.20 18.81 -1.88
N ILE A 285 -15.08 18.79 -2.60
CA ILE A 285 -14.89 17.91 -3.76
C ILE A 285 -14.96 16.45 -3.32
N LEU A 286 -14.25 16.08 -2.25
CA LEU A 286 -14.29 14.73 -1.69
C LEU A 286 -15.71 14.33 -1.27
N PHE A 287 -16.40 15.22 -0.56
CA PHE A 287 -17.80 15.01 -0.17
C PHE A 287 -18.70 14.83 -1.39
N GLY A 288 -18.56 15.69 -2.41
CA GLY A 288 -19.28 15.57 -3.68
C GLY A 288 -19.02 14.22 -4.38
N ILE A 289 -17.78 13.76 -4.41
CA ILE A 289 -17.40 12.46 -4.97
C ILE A 289 -18.06 11.32 -4.17
N ILE A 290 -18.03 11.38 -2.84
CA ILE A 290 -18.64 10.35 -1.97
C ILE A 290 -20.15 10.28 -2.21
N VAL A 291 -20.82 11.42 -2.23
CA VAL A 291 -22.28 11.49 -2.50
C VAL A 291 -22.60 10.97 -3.89
N PHE A 292 -21.86 11.39 -4.91
CA PHE A 292 -22.05 10.95 -6.30
C PHE A 292 -21.92 9.42 -6.43
N TRP A 293 -20.83 8.85 -5.92
CA TRP A 293 -20.64 7.39 -5.96
C TRP A 293 -21.62 6.63 -5.08
N GLY A 294 -22.04 7.21 -3.94
CA GLY A 294 -23.08 6.66 -3.12
C GLY A 294 -24.43 6.59 -3.86
N LEU A 295 -24.82 7.65 -4.55
CA LEU A 295 -26.04 7.68 -5.38
C LEU A 295 -25.98 6.67 -6.53
N ILE A 296 -24.83 6.58 -7.23
CA ILE A 296 -24.63 5.57 -8.28
C ILE A 296 -24.75 4.15 -7.70
N SER A 297 -24.17 3.89 -6.55
CA SER A 297 -24.28 2.60 -5.88
C SER A 297 -25.72 2.25 -5.53
N ILE A 298 -26.49 3.19 -4.99
CA ILE A 298 -27.92 3.00 -4.70
C ILE A 298 -28.70 2.70 -5.99
N PHE A 299 -28.50 3.52 -7.02
CA PHE A 299 -29.21 3.35 -8.29
C PHE A 299 -28.89 2.01 -8.96
N LEU A 300 -27.62 1.63 -9.02
CA LEU A 300 -27.18 0.37 -9.58
C LEU A 300 -27.82 -0.83 -8.86
N ASN A 301 -27.87 -0.80 -7.53
CA ASN A 301 -28.44 -1.88 -6.74
C ASN A 301 -29.96 -1.94 -6.83
N LEU A 302 -30.65 -0.82 -6.87
CA LEU A 302 -32.09 -0.78 -7.12
C LEU A 302 -32.42 -1.37 -8.50
N PHE A 303 -31.64 -1.01 -9.53
CA PHE A 303 -31.82 -1.52 -10.88
C PHE A 303 -31.55 -3.03 -10.95
N THR A 304 -30.43 -3.49 -10.37
CA THR A 304 -30.06 -4.92 -10.34
C THR A 304 -31.11 -5.74 -9.60
N ILE A 305 -31.55 -5.30 -8.42
CA ILE A 305 -32.58 -5.99 -7.64
C ILE A 305 -33.90 -6.05 -8.42
N ARG A 306 -34.26 -4.95 -9.10
CA ARG A 306 -35.48 -4.93 -9.95
C ARG A 306 -35.42 -5.96 -11.07
N ILE A 307 -34.27 -6.05 -11.77
CA ILE A 307 -34.09 -7.03 -12.85
C ILE A 307 -34.12 -8.45 -12.30
N VAL A 308 -33.33 -8.72 -11.25
CA VAL A 308 -33.23 -10.05 -10.63
C VAL A 308 -34.61 -10.50 -10.13
N ILE A 309 -35.34 -9.64 -9.43
CA ILE A 309 -36.71 -9.96 -8.96
C ILE A 309 -37.64 -10.27 -10.14
N THR A 310 -37.59 -9.44 -11.19
CA THR A 310 -38.44 -9.62 -12.36
C THR A 310 -38.16 -10.92 -13.10
N GLN A 311 -36.88 -11.28 -13.24
CA GLN A 311 -36.47 -12.52 -13.89
C GLN A 311 -36.76 -13.76 -13.03
N LEU A 312 -36.45 -13.71 -11.73
CA LEU A 312 -36.74 -14.82 -10.81
C LEU A 312 -38.21 -15.09 -10.63
N MET A 313 -39.07 -14.03 -10.64
CA MET A 313 -40.51 -14.20 -10.65
C MET A 313 -41.01 -14.82 -11.95
N LYS A 314 -40.42 -14.53 -13.10
CA LYS A 314 -40.79 -15.19 -14.37
C LYS A 314 -40.44 -16.68 -14.39
N HIS A 315 -39.43 -17.10 -13.66
CA HIS A 315 -39.02 -18.51 -13.62
C HIS A 315 -39.66 -19.35 -12.48
N GLY A 316 -40.63 -18.79 -11.75
CA GLY A 316 -41.43 -19.52 -10.74
C GLY A 316 -40.64 -20.03 -9.50
N MET A 317 -39.36 -19.69 -9.40
CA MET A 317 -38.46 -20.26 -8.36
C MET A 317 -38.74 -19.74 -6.94
N PHE A 318 -39.61 -18.71 -6.76
CA PHE A 318 -39.76 -18.01 -5.49
C PHE A 318 -41.21 -17.85 -5.01
N GLU A 319 -42.16 -18.58 -5.56
CA GLU A 319 -43.58 -18.43 -5.16
C GLU A 319 -43.80 -18.64 -3.66
N ASN A 320 -43.16 -19.64 -3.05
CA ASN A 320 -43.30 -19.95 -1.61
C ASN A 320 -42.45 -19.06 -0.68
N ARG A 321 -41.56 -18.17 -1.21
CA ARG A 321 -40.68 -17.30 -0.41
C ARG A 321 -40.82 -15.81 -0.71
N LYS A 322 -41.83 -15.43 -1.47
CA LYS A 322 -42.07 -14.06 -1.90
C LYS A 322 -42.27 -13.09 -0.71
N GLU A 323 -43.02 -13.48 0.29
CA GLU A 323 -43.25 -12.67 1.50
C GLU A 323 -41.96 -12.48 2.31
N SER A 324 -41.18 -13.55 2.48
CA SER A 324 -39.91 -13.52 3.18
C SER A 324 -38.90 -12.61 2.48
N PHE A 325 -38.86 -12.63 1.15
CA PHE A 325 -37.96 -11.78 0.37
C PHE A 325 -38.40 -10.31 0.44
N MET A 326 -39.70 -10.02 0.38
CA MET A 326 -40.22 -8.66 0.49
C MET A 326 -39.89 -8.02 1.84
N ALA A 327 -40.01 -8.79 2.94
CA ALA A 327 -39.64 -8.31 4.26
C ALA A 327 -38.13 -8.00 4.41
N LYS A 328 -37.26 -8.80 3.76
CA LYS A 328 -35.79 -8.61 3.78
C LYS A 328 -35.27 -7.57 2.79
N ARG A 329 -36.09 -7.18 1.81
CA ARG A 329 -35.69 -6.30 0.71
C ARG A 329 -34.97 -5.02 1.14
N PRO A 330 -35.47 -4.20 2.09
CA PRO A 330 -34.78 -2.96 2.46
C PRO A 330 -33.39 -3.21 3.05
N CYS A 331 -33.26 -4.22 3.90
CA CYS A 331 -31.96 -4.58 4.49
C CYS A 331 -30.99 -5.13 3.43
N LEU A 332 -31.48 -5.89 2.46
CA LEU A 332 -30.72 -6.40 1.33
C LEU A 332 -30.20 -5.26 0.44
N ILE A 333 -31.05 -4.28 0.14
CA ILE A 333 -30.64 -3.09 -0.63
C ILE A 333 -29.55 -2.32 0.09
N MET A 334 -29.70 -2.10 1.39
CA MET A 334 -28.68 -1.42 2.19
C MET A 334 -27.35 -2.19 2.20
N ALA A 335 -27.40 -3.50 2.44
CA ALA A 335 -26.19 -4.34 2.46
C ALA A 335 -25.46 -4.31 1.11
N MET A 336 -26.21 -4.53 0.02
CA MET A 336 -25.63 -4.48 -1.34
C MET A 336 -25.08 -3.09 -1.67
N THR A 337 -25.78 -2.03 -1.29
CA THR A 337 -25.34 -0.65 -1.53
C THR A 337 -24.02 -0.37 -0.82
N VAL A 338 -23.89 -0.76 0.44
CA VAL A 338 -22.67 -0.55 1.23
C VAL A 338 -21.50 -1.35 0.67
N VAL A 339 -21.72 -2.61 0.31
CA VAL A 339 -20.68 -3.47 -0.28
C VAL A 339 -20.24 -2.95 -1.67
N THR A 340 -21.20 -2.57 -2.51
CA THR A 340 -20.90 -1.99 -3.84
C THR A 340 -20.16 -0.68 -3.71
N PHE A 341 -20.55 0.17 -2.77
CA PHE A 341 -19.87 1.44 -2.48
C PHE A 341 -18.42 1.20 -2.03
N ALA A 342 -18.16 0.24 -1.15
CA ALA A 342 -16.82 -0.15 -0.73
C ALA A 342 -15.97 -0.62 -1.93
N PHE A 343 -16.56 -1.40 -2.82
CA PHE A 343 -15.90 -1.90 -4.03
C PHE A 343 -15.54 -0.77 -4.99
N ILE A 344 -16.48 0.14 -5.25
CA ILE A 344 -16.27 1.31 -6.12
C ILE A 344 -15.17 2.21 -5.56
N LEU A 345 -15.21 2.51 -4.25
CA LEU A 345 -14.15 3.29 -3.60
C LEU A 345 -12.77 2.60 -3.67
N GLY A 346 -12.75 1.27 -3.56
CA GLY A 346 -11.53 0.48 -3.73
C GLY A 346 -10.92 0.64 -5.13
N ILE A 347 -11.75 0.66 -6.17
CA ILE A 347 -11.31 0.89 -7.57
C ILE A 347 -10.86 2.34 -7.76
N VAL A 348 -11.62 3.32 -7.27
CA VAL A 348 -11.28 4.75 -7.35
C VAL A 348 -9.93 5.02 -6.67
N ARG A 349 -9.66 4.37 -5.55
CA ARG A 349 -8.38 4.47 -4.84
C ARG A 349 -7.17 4.07 -5.71
N MET A 350 -7.32 3.10 -6.62
CA MET A 350 -6.24 2.69 -7.53
C MET A 350 -5.90 3.76 -8.56
N ALA A 351 -6.88 4.61 -8.91
CA ALA A 351 -6.72 5.65 -9.93
C ALA A 351 -6.22 6.99 -9.34
N VAL A 352 -6.29 7.18 -8.02
CA VAL A 352 -5.96 8.44 -7.36
C VAL A 352 -4.57 8.39 -6.74
N THR A 353 -3.77 9.41 -6.99
CA THR A 353 -2.40 9.55 -6.46
C THR A 353 -2.32 10.43 -5.21
N GLN A 354 -3.40 11.17 -4.89
CA GLN A 354 -3.42 12.12 -3.77
C GLN A 354 -3.62 11.37 -2.44
N ASN A 355 -2.63 11.47 -1.55
CA ASN A 355 -2.57 10.71 -0.30
C ASN A 355 -3.76 10.94 0.63
N PHE A 356 -4.28 12.17 0.70
CA PHE A 356 -5.47 12.46 1.50
C PHE A 356 -6.72 11.70 1.02
N VAL A 357 -6.95 11.68 -0.29
CA VAL A 357 -8.09 10.94 -0.87
C VAL A 357 -7.92 9.43 -0.67
N ILE A 358 -6.67 8.94 -0.73
CA ILE A 358 -6.36 7.54 -0.45
C ILE A 358 -6.71 7.19 1.00
N MET A 359 -6.31 8.02 1.98
CA MET A 359 -6.63 7.81 3.39
C MET A 359 -8.14 7.88 3.65
N ALA A 360 -8.79 8.93 3.16
CA ALA A 360 -10.22 9.12 3.37
C ALA A 360 -11.05 7.98 2.76
N SER A 361 -10.69 7.55 1.56
CA SER A 361 -11.32 6.40 0.90
C SER A 361 -11.06 5.09 1.66
N GLN A 362 -9.86 4.91 2.22
CA GLN A 362 -9.55 3.73 3.03
C GLN A 362 -10.42 3.65 4.28
N LEU A 363 -10.51 4.74 5.04
CA LEU A 363 -11.36 4.80 6.25
C LEU A 363 -12.83 4.54 5.91
N LEU A 364 -13.32 5.08 4.80
CA LEU A 364 -14.69 4.83 4.34
C LEU A 364 -14.91 3.38 3.89
N VAL A 365 -13.93 2.79 3.23
CA VAL A 365 -13.99 1.37 2.81
C VAL A 365 -14.01 0.46 4.04
N GLU A 366 -13.13 0.69 5.02
CA GLU A 366 -13.09 -0.08 6.27
C GLU A 366 -14.43 0.00 7.02
N TYR A 367 -14.99 1.21 7.14
CA TYR A 367 -16.29 1.41 7.73
C TYR A 367 -17.42 0.72 6.94
N SER A 368 -17.39 0.84 5.61
CA SER A 368 -18.39 0.21 4.76
C SER A 368 -18.34 -1.32 4.85
N TRP A 369 -17.15 -1.90 4.96
CA TRP A 369 -17.02 -3.34 5.22
C TRP A 369 -17.58 -3.73 6.57
N LEU A 370 -17.30 -2.97 7.63
CA LEU A 370 -17.88 -3.21 8.96
C LEU A 370 -19.42 -3.23 8.91
N VAL A 371 -20.01 -2.17 8.33
CA VAL A 371 -21.48 -2.06 8.18
C VAL A 371 -22.02 -3.17 7.28
N GLY A 372 -21.35 -3.47 6.18
CA GLY A 372 -21.69 -4.55 5.25
C GLY A 372 -21.74 -5.90 5.94
N VAL A 373 -20.73 -6.25 6.74
CA VAL A 373 -20.67 -7.50 7.50
C VAL A 373 -21.82 -7.57 8.51
N ILE A 374 -22.12 -6.50 9.23
CA ILE A 374 -23.26 -6.43 10.16
C ILE A 374 -24.57 -6.69 9.41
N LEU A 375 -24.82 -5.99 8.30
CA LEU A 375 -26.05 -6.11 7.53
C LEU A 375 -26.22 -7.51 6.91
N VAL A 376 -25.15 -8.06 6.31
CA VAL A 376 -25.16 -9.42 5.75
C VAL A 376 -25.40 -10.45 6.86
N SER A 377 -24.75 -10.30 8.01
CA SER A 377 -24.95 -11.17 9.17
C SER A 377 -26.42 -11.15 9.65
N ILE A 378 -27.05 -9.96 9.70
CA ILE A 378 -28.48 -9.82 10.05
C ILE A 378 -29.37 -10.55 9.02
N LEU A 379 -29.09 -10.38 7.73
CA LEU A 379 -29.85 -11.02 6.65
C LEU A 379 -29.81 -12.55 6.69
N LEU A 380 -28.65 -13.12 7.02
CA LEU A 380 -28.42 -14.57 6.98
C LEU A 380 -29.04 -15.29 8.20
N ARG A 381 -28.96 -14.69 9.38
CA ARG A 381 -29.30 -15.38 10.64
C ARG A 381 -30.59 -14.95 11.31
N VAL A 382 -31.24 -13.90 10.83
CA VAL A 382 -32.42 -13.33 11.50
C VAL A 382 -33.72 -13.61 10.71
N ASP A 383 -34.76 -14.03 11.41
CA ASP A 383 -36.08 -14.19 10.84
C ASP A 383 -36.70 -12.83 10.45
N ASN A 384 -37.60 -12.83 9.49
CA ASN A 384 -38.16 -11.63 8.90
C ASN A 384 -38.73 -10.63 9.90
N ASP A 385 -39.44 -11.14 10.92
CA ASP A 385 -40.12 -10.31 11.93
C ASP A 385 -39.13 -9.64 12.91
N LYS A 386 -37.95 -10.18 13.03
CA LYS A 386 -36.90 -9.70 13.97
C LYS A 386 -35.90 -8.75 13.34
N ILE A 387 -35.82 -8.64 12.01
CA ILE A 387 -34.80 -7.83 11.30
C ILE A 387 -34.81 -6.38 11.79
N LYS A 388 -35.96 -5.75 11.85
CA LYS A 388 -36.11 -4.35 12.28
C LYS A 388 -35.63 -4.14 13.72
N ASN A 389 -35.86 -5.11 14.59
CA ASN A 389 -35.44 -5.05 15.99
C ASN A 389 -33.95 -5.24 16.13
N THR A 390 -33.39 -6.21 15.40
CA THR A 390 -31.91 -6.47 15.37
C THR A 390 -31.18 -5.27 14.76
N PHE A 391 -31.65 -4.70 13.65
CA PHE A 391 -31.04 -3.51 13.05
C PHE A 391 -30.99 -2.33 14.04
N ARG A 392 -32.02 -2.11 14.85
CA ARG A 392 -32.05 -1.07 15.89
C ARG A 392 -30.96 -1.24 16.95
N ILE A 393 -30.53 -2.47 17.24
CA ILE A 393 -29.49 -2.77 18.22
C ILE A 393 -28.11 -2.28 17.72
N TYR A 394 -27.85 -2.46 16.41
CA TYR A 394 -26.57 -2.08 15.82
C TYR A 394 -26.52 -0.62 15.33
N SER A 395 -27.71 0.05 15.20
CA SER A 395 -27.78 1.43 14.70
C SER A 395 -26.95 2.44 15.49
N PRO A 396 -26.95 2.44 16.84
CA PRO A 396 -26.12 3.38 17.60
C PRO A 396 -24.63 3.19 17.35
N LEU A 397 -24.16 1.94 17.27
CA LEU A 397 -22.76 1.60 16.97
C LEU A 397 -22.36 2.09 15.56
N MET A 398 -23.20 1.84 14.56
CA MET A 398 -22.96 2.32 13.20
C MET A 398 -22.92 3.85 13.14
N LEU A 399 -23.81 4.54 13.87
CA LEU A 399 -23.85 6.00 13.90
C LEU A 399 -22.59 6.59 14.56
N VAL A 400 -22.19 6.08 15.72
CA VAL A 400 -20.99 6.57 16.42
C VAL A 400 -19.75 6.27 15.59
N GLY A 401 -19.63 5.08 15.02
CA GLY A 401 -18.52 4.74 14.11
C GLY A 401 -18.45 5.69 12.90
N PHE A 402 -19.59 6.04 12.30
CA PHE A 402 -19.64 7.01 11.22
C PHE A 402 -19.14 8.39 11.66
N ILE A 403 -19.59 8.89 12.81
CA ILE A 403 -19.17 10.20 13.34
C ILE A 403 -17.65 10.22 13.59
N VAL A 404 -17.11 9.16 14.18
CA VAL A 404 -15.68 9.07 14.44
C VAL A 404 -14.86 9.07 13.14
N ILE A 405 -15.32 8.35 12.12
CA ILE A 405 -14.66 8.34 10.82
C ILE A 405 -14.73 9.70 10.14
N VAL A 406 -15.88 10.38 10.21
CA VAL A 406 -16.02 11.76 9.72
C VAL A 406 -15.03 12.69 10.43
N PHE A 407 -14.87 12.56 11.74
CA PHE A 407 -13.88 13.36 12.51
C PHE A 407 -12.46 13.12 12.00
N ARG A 408 -12.10 11.88 11.70
CA ARG A 408 -10.79 11.51 11.18
C ARG A 408 -10.56 11.98 9.74
N ILE A 409 -11.58 11.93 8.90
CA ILE A 409 -11.48 12.37 7.49
C ILE A 409 -11.36 13.89 7.42
N ILE A 410 -12.21 14.62 8.15
CA ILE A 410 -12.22 16.09 8.14
C ILE A 410 -11.06 16.65 8.98
N LEU A 411 -10.38 15.80 9.78
CA LEU A 411 -9.30 16.19 10.68
C LEU A 411 -9.72 17.31 11.62
N ILE A 412 -10.81 17.10 12.30
CA ILE A 412 -11.44 18.09 13.18
C ILE A 412 -10.49 18.50 14.32
N PRO A 413 -10.43 19.80 14.69
CA PRO A 413 -9.69 20.27 15.87
C PRO A 413 -10.21 19.58 17.16
N ASN A 414 -9.31 19.34 18.10
CA ASN A 414 -9.65 18.69 19.39
C ASN A 414 -10.75 19.45 20.14
N ASP A 415 -10.72 20.80 20.10
CA ASP A 415 -11.73 21.64 20.77
C ASP A 415 -13.15 21.34 20.29
N LEU A 416 -13.30 21.10 18.97
CA LEU A 416 -14.60 20.74 18.40
C LEU A 416 -15.02 19.32 18.77
N VAL A 417 -14.05 18.39 18.84
CA VAL A 417 -14.30 17.03 19.31
C VAL A 417 -14.75 17.03 20.77
N ASN A 418 -14.06 17.79 21.62
CA ASN A 418 -14.37 17.93 23.05
C ASN A 418 -15.75 18.56 23.28
N LEU A 419 -16.21 19.40 22.36
CA LEU A 419 -17.52 20.05 22.45
C LEU A 419 -18.68 19.14 21.99
N ILE A 420 -18.50 18.43 20.88
CA ILE A 420 -19.58 17.68 20.21
C ILE A 420 -19.66 16.21 20.68
N PHE A 421 -18.52 15.57 20.90
CA PHE A 421 -18.48 14.11 21.08
C PHE A 421 -19.11 13.63 22.41
N PRO A 422 -18.89 14.26 23.58
CA PRO A 422 -19.47 13.82 24.83
C PRO A 422 -21.01 13.80 24.84
N PRO A 423 -21.75 14.83 24.36
CA PRO A 423 -23.21 14.77 24.30
C PRO A 423 -23.73 13.76 23.26
N VAL A 424 -23.05 13.59 22.14
CA VAL A 424 -23.40 12.58 21.13
C VAL A 424 -23.27 11.18 21.72
N LEU A 425 -22.18 10.91 22.43
CA LEU A 425 -21.99 9.63 23.11
C LEU A 425 -23.05 9.36 24.17
N LEU A 426 -23.39 10.35 24.98
CA LEU A 426 -24.45 10.23 25.98
C LEU A 426 -25.77 9.88 25.32
N LEU A 427 -26.15 10.59 24.26
CA LEU A 427 -27.39 10.31 23.50
C LEU A 427 -27.39 8.90 22.91
N CYS A 428 -26.28 8.43 22.35
CA CYS A 428 -26.16 7.08 21.81
C CYS A 428 -26.20 6.01 22.90
N THR A 429 -25.61 6.29 24.08
CA THR A 429 -25.68 5.40 25.25
C THR A 429 -27.10 5.26 25.76
N LEU A 430 -27.82 6.37 25.90
CA LEU A 430 -29.23 6.39 26.28
C LEU A 430 -30.12 5.69 25.23
N TRP A 431 -29.82 5.90 23.96
CA TRP A 431 -30.52 5.20 22.89
C TRP A 431 -30.31 3.69 22.97
N GLN A 432 -29.07 3.23 23.12
CA GLN A 432 -28.74 1.81 23.28
C GLN A 432 -29.43 1.21 24.50
N TRP A 433 -29.39 1.91 25.64
CA TRP A 433 -30.09 1.51 26.86
C TRP A 433 -31.58 1.32 26.64
N ASN A 434 -32.25 2.29 25.99
CA ASN A 434 -33.68 2.24 25.68
C ASN A 434 -34.04 1.10 24.73
N VAL A 435 -33.19 0.83 23.73
CA VAL A 435 -33.38 -0.29 22.79
C VAL A 435 -33.31 -1.64 23.49
N ILE A 436 -32.37 -1.81 24.41
CA ILE A 436 -32.19 -3.04 25.19
C ILE A 436 -33.39 -3.23 26.14
N GLY A 437 -33.77 -2.16 26.87
CA GLY A 437 -34.85 -2.21 27.85
C GLY A 437 -36.21 -2.57 27.27
N ARG A 438 -36.57 -2.00 26.09
CA ARG A 438 -37.92 -2.18 25.49
C ARG A 438 -38.10 -3.52 24.77
N LYS A 439 -37.04 -4.25 24.39
CA LYS A 439 -37.15 -5.37 23.43
C LYS A 439 -36.47 -6.65 23.91
N HIS A 440 -36.40 -6.86 25.21
CA HIS A 440 -35.71 -7.98 25.85
C HIS A 440 -36.09 -9.37 25.30
N ASN A 441 -37.34 -9.59 24.94
CA ASN A 441 -37.87 -10.92 24.58
C ASN A 441 -37.96 -11.22 23.08
N GLN A 442 -37.67 -10.23 22.19
CA GLN A 442 -37.91 -10.37 20.74
C GLN A 442 -36.63 -10.48 19.92
N VAL A 443 -35.47 -10.63 20.56
CA VAL A 443 -34.16 -10.62 19.92
C VAL A 443 -33.40 -11.92 20.18
N LEU A 444 -32.57 -12.33 19.23
CA LEU A 444 -31.69 -13.49 19.40
C LEU A 444 -30.73 -13.29 20.60
N ARG A 445 -30.46 -14.38 21.32
CA ARG A 445 -29.59 -14.36 22.51
C ARG A 445 -28.19 -13.79 22.23
N THR A 446 -27.64 -14.10 21.04
CA THR A 446 -26.35 -13.56 20.57
C THR A 446 -26.39 -12.05 20.39
N ASP A 447 -27.43 -11.49 19.73
CA ASP A 447 -27.56 -10.05 19.50
C ASP A 447 -27.74 -9.29 20.81
N LYS A 448 -28.39 -9.91 21.80
CA LYS A 448 -28.54 -9.38 23.15
C LYS A 448 -27.19 -9.27 23.85
N THR A 449 -26.33 -10.30 23.75
CA THR A 449 -24.97 -10.27 24.31
C THR A 449 -24.14 -9.15 23.68
N TYR A 450 -24.17 -9.02 22.33
CA TYR A 450 -23.50 -7.92 21.65
C TYR A 450 -24.05 -6.54 22.05
N ALA A 451 -25.36 -6.42 22.25
CA ALA A 451 -25.99 -5.19 22.70
C ALA A 451 -25.51 -4.78 24.11
N PHE A 452 -25.35 -5.73 25.03
CA PHE A 452 -24.79 -5.47 26.36
C PHE A 452 -23.31 -5.08 26.29
N ILE A 453 -22.51 -5.76 25.46
CA ILE A 453 -21.08 -5.42 25.28
C ILE A 453 -20.97 -3.99 24.70
N SER A 454 -21.74 -3.66 23.67
CA SER A 454 -21.73 -2.32 23.06
C SER A 454 -22.20 -1.25 24.05
N LEU A 455 -23.21 -1.56 24.88
CA LEU A 455 -23.65 -0.66 25.95
C LEU A 455 -22.58 -0.43 27.00
N ALA A 456 -21.85 -1.47 27.39
CA ALA A 456 -20.74 -1.35 28.33
C ALA A 456 -19.62 -0.48 27.76
N VAL A 457 -19.25 -0.69 26.48
CA VAL A 457 -18.25 0.13 25.78
C VAL A 457 -18.72 1.58 25.70
N PHE A 458 -19.96 1.83 25.29
CA PHE A 458 -20.50 3.19 25.24
C PHE A 458 -20.57 3.85 26.61
N GLY A 459 -20.95 3.10 27.66
CA GLY A 459 -20.97 3.61 29.03
C GLY A 459 -19.59 4.03 29.53
N VAL A 460 -18.61 3.17 29.36
CA VAL A 460 -17.20 3.47 29.71
C VAL A 460 -16.67 4.66 28.91
N SER A 461 -16.90 4.66 27.58
CA SER A 461 -16.49 5.77 26.72
C SER A 461 -17.16 7.09 27.09
N THR A 462 -18.43 7.05 27.47
CA THR A 462 -19.16 8.25 27.95
C THR A 462 -18.55 8.79 29.22
N ILE A 463 -18.22 7.93 30.19
CA ILE A 463 -17.57 8.35 31.44
C ILE A 463 -16.21 9.01 31.13
N PHE A 464 -15.40 8.40 30.28
CA PHE A 464 -14.11 9.01 29.87
C PHE A 464 -14.29 10.35 29.17
N ALA A 465 -15.24 10.45 28.23
CA ALA A 465 -15.50 11.71 27.53
C ALA A 465 -15.96 12.84 28.49
N TRP A 466 -16.81 12.50 29.47
CA TRP A 466 -17.32 13.49 30.44
C TRP A 466 -16.28 13.86 31.51
N THR A 467 -15.33 12.98 31.80
CA THR A 467 -14.23 13.28 32.74
C THR A 467 -13.07 14.05 32.13
N GLY A 468 -13.11 14.36 30.82
CA GLY A 468 -12.07 15.10 30.12
C GLY A 468 -11.09 14.25 29.31
N PHE A 469 -11.34 12.95 29.16
CA PHE A 469 -10.54 12.06 28.31
C PHE A 469 -11.26 11.77 26.99
N THR A 470 -11.69 12.83 26.27
CA THR A 470 -12.51 12.71 25.06
C THR A 470 -11.78 11.96 23.96
N LEU A 471 -10.49 12.19 23.76
CA LEU A 471 -9.69 11.50 22.75
C LEU A 471 -9.54 10.01 23.05
N LEU A 472 -9.39 9.65 24.33
CA LEU A 472 -9.39 8.25 24.77
C LEU A 472 -10.75 7.58 24.50
N ALA A 473 -11.85 8.30 24.76
CA ALA A 473 -13.19 7.82 24.46
C ALA A 473 -13.41 7.56 22.97
N VAL A 474 -12.91 8.45 22.09
CA VAL A 474 -12.91 8.23 20.64
C VAL A 474 -12.13 6.98 20.26
N GLN A 475 -10.95 6.77 20.87
CA GLN A 475 -10.10 5.63 20.59
C GLN A 475 -10.71 4.29 21.06
N LEU A 476 -11.48 4.28 22.14
CA LEU A 476 -12.15 3.09 22.66
C LEU A 476 -13.27 2.57 21.73
N ILE A 477 -13.79 3.42 20.85
CA ILE A 477 -14.87 3.06 19.95
C ILE A 477 -14.36 2.52 18.60
N ILE A 478 -13.12 2.85 18.27
CA ILE A 478 -12.45 2.38 17.04
C ILE A 478 -11.91 0.97 17.25
#